data_745f5db0ba0ef5258fa553486f86b07a
#
_entry.id   745f5db0ba0ef5258fa553486f86b07a
#
_cell.length_a   1.000
_cell.length_b   1.000
_cell.length_c   1.000
_cell.angle_alpha   90.00
_cell.angle_beta   90.00
_cell.angle_gamma   90.00
#
_symmetry.space_group_name_H-M   'P 1'
#
loop_
_entity.id
_entity.type
_entity.pdbx_description
1 polymer ?
#
loop_
_entity_poly.entity_id
_entity_poly.type
_entity_poly.pdbx_seq_one_letter_code
_entity_poly.pdbx_strand_id
1 'polypeptide(L)'
;MSMNDDIKTVLVSEEQLKAKVAELGARISKDYEGKNLVLVSILKGSVVFMADLMRAVTIPCNIDFMVVSSYGGSNTVTSGLVKIIKDLDGDLSGKDVLIVEDILDTGVTLSKLVPMLKMCNPNSVKICTILDKPSRRKADIQPDYEGFQVPDEFVVGYGLDYDEKYRNLPYVGVLKPEIYTK
;
A
#
# COMPACT_ATOMS: atom_id res chain seq x y z
N MET A 1 5.38 15.43 24.60
CA MET A 1 5.54 13.98 24.36
C MET A 1 5.98 13.78 22.93
N SER A 2 7.02 12.99 22.72
CA SER A 2 7.46 12.62 21.36
C SER A 2 6.57 11.50 20.83
N MET A 3 6.25 11.49 19.52
CA MET A 3 5.57 10.35 18.89
C MET A 3 6.30 9.02 19.13
N ASN A 4 7.62 9.08 19.31
CA ASN A 4 8.43 7.89 19.63
C ASN A 4 8.09 7.29 21.00
N ASP A 5 7.57 8.09 21.94
CA ASP A 5 7.17 7.59 23.27
C ASP A 5 5.96 6.66 23.20
N ASP A 6 5.16 6.74 22.14
CA ASP A 6 3.97 5.93 21.89
C ASP A 6 4.30 4.61 21.17
N ILE A 7 5.54 4.43 20.72
CA ILE A 7 5.98 3.23 20.00
C ILE A 7 6.51 2.18 20.99
N LYS A 8 5.93 0.97 20.90
CA LYS A 8 6.34 -0.20 21.72
C LYS A 8 7.67 -0.77 21.22
N THR A 9 7.79 -0.93 19.90
CA THR A 9 8.99 -1.45 19.24
C THR A 9 9.02 -1.03 17.78
N VAL A 10 10.21 -0.84 17.23
CA VAL A 10 10.40 -0.65 15.78
C VAL A 10 10.47 -2.02 15.12
N LEU A 11 9.57 -2.29 14.18
CA LEU A 11 9.54 -3.54 13.41
C LEU A 11 10.44 -3.50 12.19
N VAL A 12 10.42 -2.36 11.48
CA VAL A 12 11.23 -2.16 10.28
C VAL A 12 11.88 -0.79 10.38
N SER A 13 13.20 -0.74 10.40
CA SER A 13 13.93 0.52 10.49
C SER A 13 13.91 1.31 9.17
N GLU A 14 14.26 2.58 9.23
CA GLU A 14 14.38 3.44 8.04
C GLU A 14 15.40 2.88 7.04
N GLU A 15 16.51 2.35 7.52
CA GLU A 15 17.56 1.74 6.69
C GLU A 15 17.05 0.48 5.98
N GLN A 16 16.30 -0.36 6.71
CA GLN A 16 15.69 -1.56 6.13
C GLN A 16 14.67 -1.20 5.05
N LEU A 17 13.82 -0.18 5.30
CA LEU A 17 12.87 0.33 4.30
C LEU A 17 13.59 0.82 3.05
N LYS A 18 14.62 1.65 3.20
CA LYS A 18 15.43 2.15 2.07
C LYS A 18 16.04 1.03 1.23
N ALA A 19 16.61 0.02 1.89
CA ALA A 19 17.21 -1.12 1.23
C ALA A 19 16.17 -1.94 0.45
N LYS A 20 15.00 -2.21 1.08
CA LYS A 20 13.91 -2.96 0.44
C LYS A 20 13.29 -2.21 -0.73
N VAL A 21 13.10 -0.89 -0.61
CA VAL A 21 12.60 -0.06 -1.71
C VAL A 21 13.56 -0.09 -2.91
N ALA A 22 14.87 -0.02 -2.66
CA ALA A 22 15.88 -0.14 -3.73
C ALA A 22 15.82 -1.52 -4.40
N GLU A 23 15.69 -2.61 -3.64
CA GLU A 23 15.52 -3.97 -4.14
C GLU A 23 14.26 -4.09 -5.02
N LEU A 24 13.10 -3.63 -4.52
CA LEU A 24 11.84 -3.66 -5.24
C LEU A 24 11.90 -2.81 -6.51
N GLY A 25 12.47 -1.60 -6.44
CA GLY A 25 12.63 -0.72 -7.59
C GLY A 25 13.48 -1.34 -8.70
N ALA A 26 14.59 -1.98 -8.34
CA ALA A 26 15.46 -2.69 -9.30
C ALA A 26 14.72 -3.87 -9.96
N ARG A 27 14.00 -4.69 -9.18
CA ARG A 27 13.22 -5.82 -9.69
C ARG A 27 12.08 -5.34 -10.62
N ILE A 28 11.33 -4.31 -10.22
CA ILE A 28 10.26 -3.73 -11.04
C ILE A 28 10.82 -3.15 -12.33
N SER A 29 11.94 -2.42 -12.27
CA SER A 29 12.58 -1.85 -13.46
C SER A 29 12.96 -2.94 -14.48
N LYS A 30 13.49 -4.07 -14.02
CA LYS A 30 13.80 -5.21 -14.87
C LYS A 30 12.56 -5.86 -15.47
N ASP A 31 11.54 -6.14 -14.66
CA ASP A 31 10.34 -6.87 -15.08
C ASP A 31 9.44 -6.07 -16.03
N TYR A 32 9.56 -4.73 -15.97
CA TYR A 32 8.79 -3.79 -16.80
C TYR A 32 9.62 -3.07 -17.86
N GLU A 33 10.85 -3.52 -18.12
CA GLU A 33 11.67 -2.95 -19.21
C GLU A 33 10.92 -3.02 -20.54
N GLY A 34 10.84 -1.89 -21.25
CA GLY A 34 10.13 -1.77 -22.53
C GLY A 34 8.60 -1.77 -22.44
N LYS A 35 8.02 -1.76 -21.24
CA LYS A 35 6.58 -1.72 -21.00
C LYS A 35 6.09 -0.31 -20.69
N ASN A 36 4.79 -0.08 -20.85
CA ASN A 36 4.13 1.18 -20.49
C ASN A 36 3.64 1.11 -19.04
N LEU A 37 4.57 1.25 -18.09
CA LEU A 37 4.29 1.12 -16.67
C LEU A 37 3.54 2.33 -16.10
N VAL A 38 2.47 2.08 -15.37
CA VAL A 38 1.83 3.07 -14.48
C VAL A 38 1.79 2.54 -13.04
N LEU A 39 2.33 3.32 -12.12
CA LEU A 39 2.24 3.08 -10.68
C LEU A 39 0.94 3.73 -10.17
N VAL A 40 0.06 2.96 -9.57
CA VAL A 40 -1.21 3.45 -9.01
C VAL A 40 -1.17 3.30 -7.49
N SER A 41 -1.18 4.42 -6.78
CA SER A 41 -1.16 4.43 -5.31
C SER A 41 -2.54 4.70 -4.73
N ILE A 42 -2.92 3.95 -3.69
CA ILE A 42 -4.19 4.12 -3.01
C ILE A 42 -3.96 4.93 -1.73
N LEU A 43 -4.39 6.20 -1.79
CA LEU A 43 -4.17 7.18 -0.72
C LEU A 43 -5.04 6.85 0.51
N LYS A 44 -4.58 7.23 1.75
CA LYS A 44 -3.43 8.12 2.03
C LYS A 44 -2.15 7.35 2.42
N GLY A 45 -2.28 6.18 3.03
CA GLY A 45 -1.19 5.47 3.68
C GLY A 45 0.00 5.18 2.76
N SER A 46 -0.27 4.80 1.52
CA SER A 46 0.74 4.42 0.54
C SER A 46 1.59 5.58 -0.03
N VAL A 47 1.27 6.85 0.31
CA VAL A 47 1.93 8.03 -0.31
C VAL A 47 3.44 8.05 -0.11
N VAL A 48 3.93 7.66 1.07
CA VAL A 48 5.37 7.67 1.39
C VAL A 48 6.08 6.58 0.60
N PHE A 49 5.55 5.36 0.62
CA PHE A 49 6.10 4.25 -0.15
C PHE A 49 6.09 4.54 -1.65
N MET A 50 4.99 5.10 -2.19
CA MET A 50 4.90 5.52 -3.59
C MET A 50 5.98 6.50 -3.98
N ALA A 51 6.22 7.53 -3.14
CA ALA A 51 7.23 8.54 -3.40
C ALA A 51 8.65 7.96 -3.41
N ASP A 52 8.94 7.01 -2.55
CA ASP A 52 10.24 6.34 -2.52
C ASP A 52 10.40 5.32 -3.65
N LEU A 53 9.37 4.51 -3.92
CA LEU A 53 9.41 3.49 -4.97
C LEU A 53 9.57 4.10 -6.36
N MET A 54 8.81 5.16 -6.69
CA MET A 54 8.91 5.80 -8.01
C MET A 54 10.31 6.35 -8.29
N ARG A 55 11.04 6.78 -7.24
CA ARG A 55 12.44 7.24 -7.37
C ARG A 55 13.44 6.11 -7.48
N ALA A 56 13.09 4.91 -6.99
CA ALA A 56 13.90 3.71 -7.08
C ALA A 56 13.70 2.95 -8.41
N VAL A 57 12.57 3.17 -9.09
CA VAL A 57 12.33 2.65 -10.45
C VAL A 57 13.14 3.47 -11.45
N THR A 58 13.96 2.80 -12.27
CA THR A 58 14.92 3.44 -13.18
C THR A 58 14.46 3.49 -14.64
N ILE A 59 13.29 2.93 -14.95
CA ILE A 59 12.63 3.02 -16.25
C ILE A 59 11.59 4.13 -16.24
N PRO A 60 11.20 4.70 -17.41
CA PRO A 60 10.09 5.63 -17.48
C PRO A 60 8.81 5.00 -16.94
N CYS A 61 8.11 5.68 -16.05
CA CYS A 61 6.81 5.26 -15.55
C CYS A 61 5.90 6.45 -15.31
N ASN A 62 4.61 6.26 -15.48
CA ASN A 62 3.59 7.21 -15.08
C ASN A 62 3.18 6.92 -13.62
N ILE A 63 2.61 7.92 -12.95
CA ILE A 63 2.02 7.76 -11.63
C ILE A 63 0.58 8.24 -11.64
N ASP A 64 -0.28 7.60 -10.86
CA ASP A 64 -1.64 8.04 -10.61
C ASP A 64 -2.09 7.66 -9.20
N PHE A 65 -3.15 8.29 -8.72
CA PHE A 65 -3.62 8.14 -7.35
C PHE A 65 -5.12 7.87 -7.31
N MET A 66 -5.52 6.92 -6.47
CA MET A 66 -6.93 6.67 -6.14
C MET A 66 -7.19 6.97 -4.67
N VAL A 67 -8.42 7.34 -4.36
CA VAL A 67 -8.94 7.36 -3.00
C VAL A 67 -10.15 6.47 -2.94
N VAL A 68 -10.06 5.43 -2.11
CA VAL A 68 -11.16 4.50 -1.88
C VAL A 68 -11.53 4.47 -0.41
N SER A 69 -12.81 4.30 -0.11
CA SER A 69 -13.28 4.03 1.24
C SER A 69 -13.99 2.68 1.28
N SER A 70 -13.72 1.91 2.32
CA SER A 70 -14.55 0.75 2.65
C SER A 70 -15.88 1.25 3.23
N TYR A 71 -17.01 0.90 2.61
CA TYR A 71 -18.33 1.19 3.17
C TYR A 71 -18.56 0.29 4.38
N GLY A 72 -18.55 0.88 5.59
CA GLY A 72 -18.77 0.14 6.84
C GLY A 72 -18.25 0.92 8.05
N GLY A 73 -18.79 2.11 8.31
CA GLY A 73 -18.78 2.69 9.65
C GLY A 73 -19.58 1.75 10.59
N SER A 74 -19.26 1.77 11.85
CA SER A 74 -19.53 0.89 12.98
C SER A 74 -20.92 0.25 13.17
N ASN A 75 -21.87 0.27 12.22
CA ASN A 75 -23.23 -0.23 12.47
C ASN A 75 -24.04 -0.74 11.26
N THR A 76 -23.43 -1.23 10.18
CA THR A 76 -24.23 -1.90 9.13
C THR A 76 -23.46 -3.04 8.48
N VAL A 77 -24.17 -4.12 8.16
CA VAL A 77 -23.70 -5.28 7.40
C VAL A 77 -22.85 -4.80 6.22
N THR A 78 -21.58 -5.12 6.21
CA THR A 78 -20.63 -4.73 5.16
C THR A 78 -21.08 -5.33 3.84
N SER A 79 -21.69 -4.54 2.97
CA SER A 79 -22.05 -4.94 1.59
C SER A 79 -20.85 -5.27 0.71
N GLY A 80 -19.63 -5.15 1.25
CA GLY A 80 -18.38 -5.41 0.53
C GLY A 80 -18.13 -4.43 -0.63
N LEU A 81 -18.90 -3.36 -0.74
CA LEU A 81 -18.72 -2.35 -1.78
C LEU A 81 -17.58 -1.41 -1.42
N VAL A 82 -16.65 -1.24 -2.35
CA VAL A 82 -15.63 -0.19 -2.30
C VAL A 82 -16.20 1.05 -2.97
N LYS A 83 -16.24 2.17 -2.24
CA LYS A 83 -16.61 3.47 -2.80
C LYS A 83 -15.35 4.17 -3.30
N ILE A 84 -15.31 4.48 -4.58
CA ILE A 84 -14.28 5.35 -5.16
C ILE A 84 -14.65 6.80 -4.83
N ILE A 85 -13.76 7.50 -4.12
CA ILE A 85 -13.89 8.92 -3.79
C ILE A 85 -13.16 9.76 -4.83
N LYS A 86 -11.95 9.35 -5.24
CA LYS A 86 -11.20 9.87 -6.37
C LYS A 86 -10.81 8.70 -7.26
N ASP A 87 -11.21 8.78 -8.51
CA ASP A 87 -10.82 7.83 -9.55
C ASP A 87 -9.50 8.24 -10.21
N LEU A 88 -8.94 7.38 -11.03
CA LEU A 88 -7.75 7.65 -11.83
C LEU A 88 -7.99 8.81 -12.80
N ASP A 89 -6.94 9.59 -13.04
CA ASP A 89 -6.99 10.71 -13.99
C ASP A 89 -6.74 10.22 -15.42
N GLY A 90 -6.01 9.12 -15.59
CA GLY A 90 -5.57 8.60 -16.87
C GLY A 90 -6.27 7.32 -17.31
N ASP A 91 -6.36 7.12 -18.64
CA ASP A 91 -6.77 5.84 -19.22
C ASP A 91 -5.73 4.76 -18.97
N LEU A 92 -6.16 3.55 -18.60
CA LEU A 92 -5.31 2.40 -18.36
C LEU A 92 -5.18 1.45 -19.56
N SER A 93 -5.94 1.69 -20.64
CA SER A 93 -5.95 0.81 -21.81
C SER A 93 -4.54 0.63 -22.38
N GLY A 94 -4.11 -0.63 -22.54
CA GLY A 94 -2.79 -0.97 -23.07
C GLY A 94 -1.60 -0.64 -22.13
N LYS A 95 -1.85 -0.26 -20.87
CA LYS A 95 -0.78 -0.02 -19.88
C LYS A 95 -0.57 -1.22 -18.97
N ASP A 96 0.60 -1.30 -18.39
CA ASP A 96 0.93 -2.25 -17.34
C ASP A 96 0.79 -1.56 -15.98
N VAL A 97 -0.23 -1.96 -15.21
CA VAL A 97 -0.60 -1.33 -13.94
C VAL A 97 0.09 -2.05 -12.78
N LEU A 98 0.77 -1.29 -11.95
CA LEU A 98 1.29 -1.75 -10.65
C LEU A 98 0.63 -0.95 -9.53
N ILE A 99 -0.23 -1.61 -8.76
CA ILE A 99 -0.83 -1.04 -7.56
C ILE A 99 0.25 -0.97 -6.48
N VAL A 100 0.40 0.20 -5.86
CA VAL A 100 1.38 0.46 -4.79
C VAL A 100 0.63 0.71 -3.49
N GLU A 101 0.82 -0.20 -2.52
CA GLU A 101 0.14 -0.20 -1.22
C GLU A 101 1.12 -0.16 -0.06
N ASP A 102 0.72 0.48 1.01
CA ASP A 102 1.47 0.49 2.27
C ASP A 102 1.40 -0.86 2.98
N ILE A 103 0.20 -1.43 3.09
CA ILE A 103 -0.01 -2.71 3.74
C ILE A 103 -1.11 -3.54 3.07
N LEU A 104 -0.80 -4.80 2.79
CA LEU A 104 -1.79 -5.79 2.41
C LEU A 104 -2.23 -6.55 3.66
N ASP A 105 -3.31 -6.08 4.29
CA ASP A 105 -3.89 -6.66 5.51
C ASP A 105 -4.93 -7.75 5.13
N THR A 106 -6.21 -7.48 5.25
CA THR A 106 -7.29 -8.45 4.93
C THR A 106 -7.40 -8.76 3.44
N GLY A 107 -6.93 -7.90 2.58
CA GLY A 107 -7.02 -8.01 1.13
C GLY A 107 -8.40 -7.70 0.55
N VAL A 108 -9.41 -7.40 1.38
CA VAL A 108 -10.79 -7.19 0.93
C VAL A 108 -10.90 -5.99 -0.04
N THR A 109 -10.23 -4.89 0.24
CA THR A 109 -10.26 -3.71 -0.65
C THR A 109 -9.66 -4.03 -2.01
N LEU A 110 -8.45 -4.60 -2.03
CA LEU A 110 -7.76 -4.92 -3.29
C LEU A 110 -8.46 -6.02 -4.09
N SER A 111 -9.08 -7.01 -3.44
CA SER A 111 -9.84 -8.05 -4.12
C SER A 111 -11.05 -7.51 -4.91
N LYS A 112 -11.55 -6.33 -4.56
CA LYS A 112 -12.60 -5.62 -5.30
C LYS A 112 -12.01 -4.66 -6.34
N LEU A 113 -10.94 -3.97 -5.98
CA LEU A 113 -10.33 -2.96 -6.84
C LEU A 113 -9.63 -3.58 -8.05
N VAL A 114 -8.90 -4.68 -7.89
CA VAL A 114 -8.18 -5.33 -9.00
C VAL A 114 -9.11 -5.71 -10.17
N PRO A 115 -10.28 -6.37 -9.96
CA PRO A 115 -11.22 -6.61 -11.05
C PRO A 115 -11.74 -5.34 -11.73
N MET A 116 -11.97 -4.26 -10.95
CA MET A 116 -12.43 -2.97 -11.51
C MET A 116 -11.37 -2.37 -12.44
N LEU A 117 -10.09 -2.35 -12.00
CA LEU A 117 -9.00 -1.86 -12.84
C LEU A 117 -8.80 -2.73 -14.09
N LYS A 118 -9.00 -4.04 -14.00
CA LYS A 118 -8.94 -4.94 -15.16
C LYS A 118 -10.03 -4.64 -16.22
N MET A 119 -11.18 -4.08 -15.83
CA MET A 119 -12.22 -3.67 -16.80
C MET A 119 -11.81 -2.46 -17.64
N CYS A 120 -10.77 -1.71 -17.25
CA CYS A 120 -10.19 -0.62 -18.03
C CYS A 120 -9.22 -1.11 -19.14
N ASN A 121 -9.20 -2.40 -19.45
CA ASN A 121 -8.37 -3.05 -20.47
C ASN A 121 -6.85 -2.78 -20.36
N PRO A 122 -6.24 -2.83 -19.18
CA PRO A 122 -4.78 -2.80 -19.06
C PRO A 122 -4.15 -4.09 -19.61
N ASN A 123 -2.86 -4.04 -19.97
CA ASN A 123 -2.11 -5.24 -20.35
C ASN A 123 -1.93 -6.17 -19.13
N SER A 124 -1.69 -5.59 -17.97
CA SER A 124 -1.54 -6.32 -16.71
C SER A 124 -1.98 -5.47 -15.51
N VAL A 125 -2.38 -6.13 -14.42
CA VAL A 125 -2.58 -5.51 -13.10
C VAL A 125 -1.86 -6.37 -12.08
N LYS A 126 -0.86 -5.80 -11.41
CA LYS A 126 -0.08 -6.42 -10.34
C LYS A 126 -0.08 -5.58 -9.08
N ILE A 127 0.33 -6.16 -7.96
CA ILE A 127 0.34 -5.53 -6.64
C ILE A 127 1.76 -5.52 -6.09
N CYS A 128 2.19 -4.34 -5.64
CA CYS A 128 3.40 -4.14 -4.85
C CYS A 128 2.99 -3.59 -3.47
N THR A 129 3.36 -4.27 -2.40
CA THR A 129 3.13 -3.79 -1.04
C THR A 129 4.43 -3.75 -0.25
N ILE A 130 4.60 -2.71 0.57
CA ILE A 130 5.79 -2.65 1.44
C ILE A 130 5.62 -3.54 2.68
N LEU A 131 4.38 -3.67 3.19
CA LEU A 131 4.07 -4.57 4.29
C LEU A 131 3.02 -5.59 3.87
N ASP A 132 3.21 -6.84 4.25
CA ASP A 132 2.22 -7.91 4.11
C ASP A 132 1.88 -8.51 5.47
N LYS A 133 0.57 -8.73 5.71
CA LYS A 133 0.06 -9.33 6.95
C LYS A 133 -0.77 -10.59 6.63
N PRO A 134 -0.12 -11.71 6.25
CA PRO A 134 -0.82 -12.90 5.76
C PRO A 134 -1.79 -13.50 6.78
N SER A 135 -1.50 -13.38 8.09
CA SER A 135 -2.33 -13.90 9.18
C SER A 135 -3.74 -13.28 9.23
N ARG A 136 -3.91 -12.09 8.65
CA ARG A 136 -5.21 -11.39 8.60
C ARG A 136 -5.93 -11.55 7.27
N ARG A 137 -5.36 -12.25 6.30
CA ARG A 137 -5.94 -12.39 4.97
C ARG A 137 -7.32 -13.02 5.00
N LYS A 138 -8.31 -12.34 4.41
CA LYS A 138 -9.70 -12.79 4.26
C LYS A 138 -10.12 -12.99 2.81
N ALA A 139 -9.39 -12.41 1.87
CA ALA A 139 -9.62 -12.54 0.44
C ALA A 139 -8.48 -13.33 -0.21
N ASP A 140 -8.79 -14.07 -1.27
CA ASP A 140 -7.77 -14.78 -2.06
C ASP A 140 -7.03 -13.78 -2.96
N ILE A 141 -6.06 -13.11 -2.37
CA ILE A 141 -5.20 -12.13 -3.04
C ILE A 141 -3.82 -12.14 -2.41
N GLN A 142 -2.80 -12.09 -3.25
CA GLN A 142 -1.40 -12.07 -2.85
C GLN A 142 -0.68 -10.93 -3.56
N PRO A 143 0.38 -10.35 -2.98
CA PRO A 143 1.21 -9.38 -3.66
C PRO A 143 2.12 -10.07 -4.69
N ASP A 144 2.35 -9.43 -5.84
CA ASP A 144 3.36 -9.85 -6.82
C ASP A 144 4.78 -9.40 -6.39
N TYR A 145 4.84 -8.28 -5.68
CA TYR A 145 6.05 -7.71 -5.10
C TYR A 145 5.79 -7.42 -3.62
N GLU A 146 6.53 -8.13 -2.78
CA GLU A 146 6.36 -8.08 -1.31
C GLU A 146 7.61 -7.49 -0.66
N GLY A 147 7.42 -6.55 0.26
CA GLY A 147 8.47 -5.98 1.07
C GLY A 147 8.76 -6.82 2.31
N PHE A 148 7.99 -6.64 3.37
CA PHE A 148 8.17 -7.31 4.66
C PHE A 148 6.87 -7.97 5.12
N GLN A 149 6.97 -9.21 5.59
CA GLN A 149 5.89 -9.81 6.36
C GLN A 149 5.94 -9.30 7.80
N VAL A 150 4.79 -8.88 8.32
CA VAL A 150 4.67 -8.34 9.67
C VAL A 150 3.64 -9.13 10.49
N PRO A 151 3.83 -9.21 11.83
CA PRO A 151 2.90 -9.91 12.71
C PRO A 151 1.56 -9.17 12.82
N ASP A 152 0.56 -9.81 13.45
CA ASP A 152 -0.74 -9.20 13.74
C ASP A 152 -0.65 -8.22 14.92
N GLU A 153 0.07 -7.14 14.72
CA GLU A 153 0.24 -6.01 15.64
C GLU A 153 -0.31 -4.74 15.00
N PHE A 154 -0.66 -3.75 15.81
CA PHE A 154 -1.09 -2.45 15.28
C PHE A 154 0.14 -1.62 14.90
N VAL A 155 0.35 -1.45 13.59
CA VAL A 155 1.55 -0.80 13.05
C VAL A 155 1.24 0.61 12.55
N VAL A 156 2.19 1.53 12.74
CA VAL A 156 2.15 2.93 12.29
C VAL A 156 3.51 3.36 11.75
N GLY A 157 3.53 4.49 11.08
CA GLY A 157 4.75 5.06 10.48
C GLY A 157 4.90 4.69 9.00
N TYR A 158 5.80 5.35 8.33
CA TYR A 158 6.05 5.23 6.89
C TYR A 158 4.77 5.34 6.04
N GLY A 159 3.90 6.29 6.41
CA GLY A 159 2.60 6.52 5.76
C GLY A 159 1.41 5.97 6.53
N LEU A 160 1.57 4.90 7.30
CA LEU A 160 0.53 4.30 8.14
C LEU A 160 0.19 5.18 9.35
N ASP A 161 -1.07 5.21 9.74
CA ASP A 161 -1.57 6.08 10.79
C ASP A 161 -2.38 5.38 11.88
N TYR A 162 -2.56 6.11 12.96
CA TYR A 162 -3.65 6.00 13.91
C TYR A 162 -4.23 7.39 14.16
N ASP A 163 -5.53 7.59 13.91
CA ASP A 163 -6.22 8.87 14.10
C ASP A 163 -5.51 10.05 13.39
N GLU A 164 -5.11 9.84 12.12
CA GLU A 164 -4.36 10.77 11.26
C GLU A 164 -2.97 11.18 11.81
N LYS A 165 -2.44 10.47 12.80
CA LYS A 165 -1.13 10.71 13.40
C LYS A 165 -0.13 9.63 13.02
N TYR A 166 1.16 9.86 13.22
CA TYR A 166 2.29 8.93 13.03
C TYR A 166 2.70 8.65 11.58
N ARG A 167 1.99 9.09 10.54
CA ARG A 167 2.37 8.86 9.13
C ARG A 167 3.79 9.32 8.80
N ASN A 168 4.25 10.35 9.49
CA ASN A 168 5.56 11.00 9.29
C ASN A 168 6.72 10.36 10.08
N LEU A 169 6.50 9.24 10.78
CA LEU A 169 7.61 8.46 11.33
C LEU A 169 8.39 7.81 10.17
N PRO A 170 9.75 7.86 10.18
CA PRO A 170 10.54 7.36 9.05
C PRO A 170 10.70 5.82 9.03
N TYR A 171 10.13 5.14 10.01
CA TYR A 171 10.19 3.70 10.21
C TYR A 171 8.77 3.14 10.42
N VAL A 172 8.65 1.81 10.45
CA VAL A 172 7.42 1.12 10.86
C VAL A 172 7.56 0.64 12.29
N GLY A 173 6.66 1.09 13.16
CA GLY A 173 6.63 0.73 14.57
C GLY A 173 5.30 0.14 15.03
N VAL A 174 5.33 -0.68 16.08
CA VAL A 174 4.14 -1.14 16.78
C VAL A 174 3.68 -0.05 17.74
N LEU A 175 2.43 0.37 17.61
CA LEU A 175 1.81 1.32 18.53
C LEU A 175 1.52 0.64 19.88
N LYS A 176 1.74 1.33 20.98
CA LYS A 176 1.42 0.82 22.31
C LYS A 176 -0.09 0.63 22.48
N PRO A 177 -0.56 -0.50 23.07
CA PRO A 177 -1.99 -0.78 23.22
C PRO A 177 -2.78 0.30 23.93
N GLU A 178 -2.19 0.94 24.96
CA GLU A 178 -2.83 2.01 25.73
C GLU A 178 -3.18 3.25 24.91
N ILE A 179 -2.64 3.39 23.70
CA ILE A 179 -2.93 4.51 22.80
C ILE A 179 -4.25 4.29 22.05
N TYR A 180 -4.55 3.03 21.65
CA TYR A 180 -5.70 2.72 20.78
C TYR A 180 -6.80 1.89 21.45
N THR A 181 -6.62 1.45 22.71
CA THR A 181 -7.62 0.67 23.46
C THR A 181 -8.43 1.50 24.45
N LYS A 182 -8.64 2.80 24.20
CA LYS A 182 -9.46 3.66 25.06
C LYS A 182 -10.94 3.40 24.88
#